data_8f79ba0b72099161c28c2e13a9b54ee1
#
_entry.id   8f79ba0b72099161c28c2e13a9b54ee1
#
_cell.length_a   1.000
_cell.length_b   1.000
_cell.length_c   1.000
_cell.angle_alpha   90.00
_cell.angle_beta   90.00
_cell.angle_gamma   90.00
#
_symmetry.space_group_name_H-M   'P 1'
#
loop_
_entity.id
_entity.type
_entity.pdbx_description
1 polymer ?
#
loop_
_entity_poly.entity_id
_entity_poly.type
_entity_poly.pdbx_seq_one_letter_code
_entity_poly.pdbx_strand_id
1 'polypeptide(L)' 'MREAKDICFICDKVEPPPSMTYVDLESTHDDRLVCDECADKEKENNNG' A
#
# COMPACT_ATOMS: atom_id res chain seq x y z
N MET A 1 9.55 -4.06 23.53
CA MET A 1 9.38 -4.66 22.23
C MET A 1 9.02 -3.67 21.17
N ARG A 2 9.61 -3.76 20.02
CA ARG A 2 9.34 -2.80 18.99
C ARG A 2 8.40 -3.36 17.98
N GLU A 3 7.54 -2.54 17.49
CA GLU A 3 6.63 -2.94 16.44
C GLU A 3 7.22 -2.60 15.11
N ALA A 4 7.15 -3.53 14.19
CA ALA A 4 7.61 -3.27 12.84
C ALA A 4 6.57 -2.42 12.13
N LYS A 5 7.03 -1.33 11.54
CA LYS A 5 6.14 -0.46 10.80
C LYS A 5 6.70 -0.25 9.41
N ASP A 6 5.80 -0.08 8.48
CA ASP A 6 6.18 0.12 7.10
C ASP A 6 5.65 1.44 6.60
N ILE A 7 6.18 1.87 5.47
CA ILE A 7 5.79 3.14 4.89
C ILE A 7 5.04 2.87 3.61
N CYS A 8 3.89 3.52 3.46
CA CYS A 8 3.11 3.41 2.24
C CYS A 8 3.94 3.89 1.05
N PHE A 9 3.92 3.12 -0.01
CA PHE A 9 4.69 3.45 -1.20
C PHE A 9 4.11 4.64 -1.94
N ILE A 10 2.86 4.95 -1.69
CA ILE A 10 2.17 6.01 -2.44
C ILE A 10 2.15 7.31 -1.66
N CYS A 11 1.66 7.27 -0.43
CA CYS A 11 1.49 8.49 0.33
C CYS A 11 2.52 8.66 1.44
N ASP A 12 3.41 7.68 1.59
CA ASP A 12 4.49 7.73 2.59
C ASP A 12 3.97 7.72 4.02
N LYS A 13 2.78 7.24 4.22
CA LYS A 13 2.23 7.17 5.56
C LYS A 13 2.79 5.97 6.28
N VAL A 14 3.16 6.14 7.53
CA VAL A 14 3.73 5.06 8.33
C VAL A 14 2.59 4.31 9.01
N GLU A 15 2.50 3.02 8.73
CA GLU A 15 1.45 2.18 9.30
C GLU A 15 2.01 0.82 9.62
N PRO A 16 1.40 0.11 10.57
CA PRO A 16 1.82 -1.27 10.84
C PRO A 16 1.41 -2.19 9.69
N PRO A 17 2.22 -3.23 9.43
CA PRO A 17 1.92 -4.14 8.32
C PRO A 17 0.50 -4.71 8.30
N PRO A 18 -0.09 -5.03 9.45
CA PRO A 18 -1.47 -5.54 9.43
C PRO A 18 -2.48 -4.58 8.82
N SER A 19 -2.15 -3.28 8.83
CA SER A 19 -3.04 -2.28 8.26
C SER A 19 -2.66 -1.93 6.82
N MET A 20 -1.78 -2.72 6.22
CA MET A 20 -1.33 -2.45 4.86
C MET A 20 -1.55 -3.66 4.00
N THR A 21 -1.45 -3.46 2.71
CA THR A 21 -1.63 -4.55 1.78
C THR A 21 -0.76 -4.31 0.55
N TYR A 22 -0.43 -5.40 -0.15
CA TYR A 22 0.34 -5.30 -1.38
C TYR A 22 -0.60 -5.11 -2.55
N VAL A 23 -0.25 -4.19 -3.42
CA VAL A 23 -1.02 -3.99 -4.63
C VAL A 23 -0.05 -3.86 -5.80
N ASP A 24 -0.53 -4.25 -6.95
CA ASP A 24 0.26 -4.20 -8.17
C ASP A 24 0.13 -2.81 -8.78
N LEU A 25 1.20 -2.04 -8.69
CA LEU A 25 1.19 -0.67 -9.21
C LEU A 25 1.69 -0.67 -10.65
N GLU A 26 0.93 -0.02 -11.51
CA GLU A 26 1.29 0.07 -12.91
C GLU A 26 2.62 0.78 -13.11
N SER A 27 2.87 1.78 -12.29
CA SER A 27 4.08 2.58 -12.48
C SER A 27 5.34 1.78 -12.22
N THR A 28 5.27 0.77 -11.36
CA THR A 28 6.45 -0.04 -11.06
C THR A 28 6.37 -1.45 -11.63
N HIS A 29 5.17 -1.88 -12.01
CA HIS A 29 4.93 -3.24 -12.49
C HIS A 29 5.31 -4.26 -11.43
N ASP A 30 5.18 -3.87 -10.17
CA ASP A 30 5.56 -4.73 -9.06
C ASP A 30 4.59 -4.54 -7.91
N ASP A 31 4.50 -5.56 -7.07
CA ASP A 31 3.69 -5.43 -5.87
C ASP A 31 4.38 -4.48 -4.90
N ARG A 32 3.63 -3.55 -4.37
CA ARG A 32 4.15 -2.61 -3.39
C ARG A 32 3.22 -2.55 -2.19
N LEU A 33 3.82 -2.40 -1.02
CA LEU A 33 3.05 -2.32 0.21
C LEU A 33 2.53 -0.91 0.39
N VAL A 34 1.22 -0.78 0.48
CA VAL A 34 0.57 0.51 0.63
C VAL A 34 -0.45 0.43 1.74
N CYS A 35 -0.89 1.58 2.23
CA CYS A 35 -1.89 1.59 3.28
C CYS A 35 -3.26 1.23 2.71
N ASP A 36 -4.16 0.89 3.61
CA ASP A 36 -5.49 0.46 3.19
C ASP A 36 -6.17 1.48 2.30
N GLU A 37 -6.02 2.74 2.63
CA GLU A 37 -6.64 3.80 1.85
C GLU A 37 -6.14 3.80 0.43
N CYS A 38 -4.83 3.74 0.28
CA CYS A 38 -4.24 3.75 -1.05
C CYS A 38 -4.59 2.47 -1.80
N ALA A 39 -4.59 1.35 -1.08
CA ALA A 39 -4.96 0.09 -1.70
C ALA A 39 -6.36 0.14 -2.24
N ASP A 40 -7.26 0.73 -1.48
CA ASP A 40 -8.64 0.86 -1.89
C ASP A 40 -8.75 1.74 -3.12
N LYS A 41 -8.00 2.83 -3.14
CA LYS A 41 -8.01 3.73 -4.28
C LYS A 41 -7.48 3.05 -5.53
N GLU A 42 -6.43 2.27 -5.38
CA GLU A 42 -5.87 1.56 -6.51
C GLU A 42 -6.86 0.57 -7.09
N LYS A 43 -7.60 -0.07 -6.22
CA LYS A 43 -8.60 -1.01 -6.67
C LYS A 43 -9.68 -0.32 -7.48
N GLU A 44 -10.15 0.79 -6.98
CA GLU A 44 -11.19 1.54 -7.66
C GLU A 44 -10.68 2.07 -8.98
N ASN A 45 -9.47 2.58 -8.94
CA ASN A 45 -8.89 3.19 -10.12
C ASN A 45 -8.61 2.18 -11.20
N ASN A 46 -8.38 0.96 -10.78
CA ASN A 46 -8.04 -0.12 -11.69
C ASN A 46 -9.28 -0.85 -12.18
N ASN A 47 -10.37 -0.25 -12.04
CA ASN A 47 -11.61 -0.88 -12.41
C ASN A 47 -11.84 -0.76 -13.91
N GLY A 48 -11.23 -1.56 -14.59
CA GLY A 48 -11.22 -1.58 -16.01
C GLY A 48 -12.40 -1.31 -16.82
#